data_7520343c2d927d7b958b5736448713ef
#
_entry.id   7520343c2d927d7b958b5736448713ef
#
_cell.length_a   1.000
_cell.length_b   1.000
_cell.length_c   1.000
_cell.angle_alpha   90.00
_cell.angle_beta   90.00
_cell.angle_gamma   90.00
#
_symmetry.space_group_name_H-M   'P 1'
#
loop_
_entity.id
_entity.type
_entity.pdbx_description
1 polymer ?
#
loop_
_entity_poly.entity_id
_entity_poly.type
_entity_poly.pdbx_seq_one_letter_code
_entity_poly.pdbx_strand_id
1 'polypeptide(L)'
;FLVKKPKNLSSKQAMILGTAGFTSLMSAFAIKAREEILLGEKVNNVLVTGATGGVGSVAVIALNKMGYNVTAVTGKDSKADYLKSLGAKTVVNRAEFDKDPRLIDKALWDGVVDTVGGKILANAIVQTNSNGIIAVCGNANTNELNTNVIPFMLRGIKLWGMDSANCSIKRREF
;
A
#
# COMPACT_ATOMS: atom_id res chain seq x y z
N PHE A 1 2.77 2.58 -26.50
CA PHE A 1 2.30 3.74 -25.75
C PHE A 1 3.49 4.65 -25.41
N LEU A 2 3.44 5.93 -25.81
CA LEU A 2 4.45 6.92 -25.50
C LEU A 2 3.82 8.05 -24.71
N VAL A 3 4.41 8.38 -23.56
CA VAL A 3 4.03 9.53 -22.73
C VAL A 3 5.22 10.49 -22.69
N LYS A 4 4.96 11.79 -22.84
CA LYS A 4 6.02 12.79 -22.80
C LYS A 4 6.63 12.83 -21.39
N LYS A 5 7.95 12.65 -21.32
CA LYS A 5 8.68 12.77 -20.05
C LYS A 5 8.55 14.17 -19.46
N PRO A 6 8.22 14.33 -18.17
CA PRO A 6 8.24 15.63 -17.51
C PRO A 6 9.60 16.33 -17.63
N LYS A 7 9.60 17.64 -17.83
CA LYS A 7 10.85 18.43 -18.04
C LYS A 7 11.77 18.40 -16.82
N ASN A 8 11.21 18.28 -15.62
CA ASN A 8 11.92 18.26 -14.34
C ASN A 8 12.49 16.89 -13.94
N LEU A 9 12.31 15.85 -14.76
CA LEU A 9 12.87 14.53 -14.54
C LEU A 9 13.96 14.23 -15.56
N SER A 10 15.09 13.71 -15.12
CA SER A 10 16.06 13.06 -16.00
C SER A 10 15.52 11.73 -16.53
N SER A 11 16.05 11.22 -17.64
CA SER A 11 15.67 9.90 -18.15
C SER A 11 15.93 8.79 -17.13
N LYS A 12 17.03 8.88 -16.36
CA LYS A 12 17.33 7.94 -15.27
C LYS A 12 16.27 7.97 -14.18
N GLN A 13 15.82 9.15 -13.74
CA GLN A 13 14.77 9.28 -12.74
C GLN A 13 13.42 8.75 -13.25
N ALA A 14 13.09 9.02 -14.50
CA ALA A 14 11.87 8.49 -15.12
C ALA A 14 11.88 6.95 -15.15
N MET A 15 13.03 6.33 -15.46
CA MET A 15 13.18 4.88 -15.46
C MET A 15 13.14 4.26 -14.05
N ILE A 16 13.67 4.96 -13.04
CA ILE A 16 13.59 4.53 -11.63
C ILE A 16 12.13 4.49 -11.15
N LEU A 17 11.34 5.49 -11.49
CA LEU A 17 9.92 5.51 -11.16
C LEU A 17 9.16 4.40 -11.90
N GLY A 18 9.23 4.38 -13.22
CA GLY A 18 8.68 3.34 -14.09
C GLY A 18 7.36 2.74 -13.62
N THR A 19 7.23 1.43 -13.80
CA THR A 19 6.04 0.66 -13.38
C THR A 19 5.83 0.69 -11.86
N ALA A 20 6.91 0.64 -11.09
CA ALA A 20 6.82 0.63 -9.64
C ALA A 20 6.24 1.94 -9.10
N GLY A 21 6.70 3.08 -9.61
CA GLY A 21 6.18 4.40 -9.24
C GLY A 21 4.71 4.56 -9.63
N PHE A 22 4.34 4.14 -10.83
CA PHE A 22 2.96 4.19 -11.29
C PHE A 22 2.03 3.32 -10.42
N THR A 23 2.42 2.07 -10.13
CA THR A 23 1.66 1.17 -9.27
C THR A 23 1.51 1.73 -7.85
N SER A 24 2.57 2.35 -7.31
CA SER A 24 2.53 3.00 -6.01
C SER A 24 1.53 4.14 -5.95
N LEU A 25 1.51 5.00 -6.97
CA LEU A 25 0.57 6.13 -7.05
C LEU A 25 -0.86 5.64 -7.22
N MET A 26 -1.10 4.64 -8.08
CA MET A 26 -2.43 4.00 -8.18
C MET A 26 -2.92 3.51 -6.82
N SER A 27 -2.05 2.85 -6.07
CA SER A 27 -2.38 2.34 -4.72
C SER A 27 -2.70 3.48 -3.74
N ALA A 28 -1.89 4.55 -3.76
CA ALA A 28 -2.11 5.71 -2.90
C ALA A 28 -3.42 6.44 -3.23
N PHE A 29 -3.73 6.62 -4.51
CA PHE A 29 -5.00 7.21 -4.94
C PHE A 29 -6.21 6.31 -4.63
N ALA A 30 -6.07 4.98 -4.72
CA ALA A 30 -7.12 4.06 -4.30
C ALA A 30 -7.45 4.22 -2.80
N ILE A 31 -6.43 4.40 -1.96
CA ILE A 31 -6.63 4.67 -0.53
C ILE A 31 -7.29 6.04 -0.32
N LYS A 32 -6.85 7.08 -1.04
CA LYS A 32 -7.45 8.42 -0.97
C LYS A 32 -8.92 8.42 -1.38
N ALA A 33 -9.32 7.60 -2.34
CA ALA A 33 -10.72 7.48 -2.77
C ALA A 33 -11.67 7.07 -1.63
N ARG A 34 -11.16 6.48 -0.53
CA ARG A 34 -11.95 6.24 0.68
C ARG A 34 -12.54 7.53 1.24
N GLU A 35 -11.77 8.62 1.24
CA GLU A 35 -12.23 9.92 1.75
C GLU A 35 -13.43 10.47 0.94
N GLU A 36 -13.41 10.24 -0.37
CA GLU A 36 -14.52 10.62 -1.26
C GLU A 36 -15.75 9.73 -1.06
N ILE A 37 -15.55 8.41 -0.94
CA ILE A 37 -16.62 7.44 -0.72
C ILE A 37 -17.33 7.68 0.62
N LEU A 38 -16.60 8.10 1.63
CA LEU A 38 -17.11 8.32 3.00
C LEU A 38 -17.35 9.80 3.32
N LEU A 39 -17.66 10.62 2.31
CA LEU A 39 -18.08 12.01 2.46
C LEU A 39 -17.12 12.86 3.32
N GLY A 40 -15.81 12.63 3.19
CA GLY A 40 -14.78 13.42 3.85
C GLY A 40 -14.22 12.83 5.15
N GLU A 41 -14.58 11.59 5.51
CA GLU A 41 -13.87 10.91 6.60
C GLU A 41 -12.39 10.71 6.24
N LYS A 42 -11.51 11.35 7.00
CA LYS A 42 -10.07 11.35 6.71
C LYS A 42 -9.44 9.98 6.86
N VAL A 43 -8.54 9.66 5.95
CA VAL A 43 -7.54 8.61 6.13
C VAL A 43 -6.44 9.15 7.04
N ASN A 44 -6.07 8.40 8.08
CA ASN A 44 -5.01 8.81 9.01
C ASN A 44 -3.84 7.82 9.00
N ASN A 45 -4.11 6.55 9.21
CA ASN A 45 -3.08 5.53 9.40
C ASN A 45 -3.04 4.57 8.21
N VAL A 46 -1.91 4.47 7.57
CA VAL A 46 -1.72 3.60 6.39
C VAL A 46 -0.55 2.65 6.62
N LEU A 47 -0.77 1.38 6.30
CA LEU A 47 0.24 0.33 6.32
C LEU A 47 0.83 0.14 4.92
N VAL A 48 2.15 -0.01 4.83
CA VAL A 48 2.83 -0.39 3.59
C VAL A 48 3.66 -1.64 3.86
N THR A 49 3.31 -2.77 3.23
CA THR A 49 4.08 -4.00 3.33
C THR A 49 5.16 -4.06 2.23
N GLY A 50 6.25 -4.78 2.48
CA GLY A 50 7.37 -4.82 1.54
C GLY A 50 7.97 -3.43 1.26
N ALA A 51 7.97 -2.57 2.27
CA ALA A 51 8.26 -1.14 2.15
C ALA A 51 9.65 -0.80 1.59
N THR A 52 10.62 -1.72 1.62
CA THR A 52 11.95 -1.53 1.01
C THR A 52 12.00 -1.88 -0.47
N GLY A 53 10.92 -2.41 -1.04
CA GLY A 53 10.82 -2.73 -2.47
C GLY A 53 10.54 -1.50 -3.34
N GLY A 54 10.58 -1.67 -4.66
CA GLY A 54 10.33 -0.58 -5.61
C GLY A 54 8.99 0.10 -5.42
N VAL A 55 7.90 -0.69 -5.36
CA VAL A 55 6.54 -0.17 -5.10
C VAL A 55 6.42 0.37 -3.68
N GLY A 56 6.83 -0.41 -2.68
CA GLY A 56 6.66 -0.05 -1.28
C GLY A 56 7.37 1.26 -0.90
N SER A 57 8.61 1.47 -1.34
CA SER A 57 9.36 2.69 -1.01
C SER A 57 8.74 3.95 -1.63
N VAL A 58 8.27 3.88 -2.87
CA VAL A 58 7.56 5.00 -3.50
C VAL A 58 6.19 5.22 -2.86
N ALA A 59 5.49 4.15 -2.46
CA ALA A 59 4.23 4.27 -1.73
C ALA A 59 4.40 4.99 -0.39
N VAL A 60 5.47 4.69 0.37
CA VAL A 60 5.80 5.43 1.60
C VAL A 60 5.94 6.93 1.34
N ILE A 61 6.70 7.31 0.31
CA ILE A 61 6.89 8.73 -0.07
C ILE A 61 5.54 9.38 -0.45
N ALA A 62 4.76 8.73 -1.30
CA ALA A 62 3.51 9.27 -1.81
C ALA A 62 2.50 9.50 -0.68
N LEU A 63 2.29 8.48 0.16
CA LEU A 63 1.34 8.52 1.26
C LEU A 63 1.74 9.54 2.35
N ASN A 64 3.04 9.62 2.65
CA ASN A 64 3.54 10.67 3.56
C ASN A 64 3.30 12.07 3.00
N LYS A 65 3.53 12.29 1.70
CA LYS A 65 3.23 13.58 1.04
C LYS A 65 1.74 13.91 1.01
N MET A 66 0.86 12.91 1.05
CA MET A 66 -0.59 13.09 1.21
C MET A 66 -1.00 13.41 2.66
N GLY A 67 -0.05 13.42 3.60
CA GLY A 67 -0.27 13.75 5.01
C GLY A 67 -0.67 12.57 5.90
N TYR A 68 -0.56 11.33 5.41
CA TYR A 68 -0.92 10.14 6.19
C TYR A 68 0.20 9.68 7.13
N ASN A 69 -0.17 9.08 8.24
CA ASN A 69 0.76 8.40 9.15
C ASN A 69 1.14 7.04 8.56
N VAL A 70 2.30 6.93 7.96
CA VAL A 70 2.73 5.70 7.29
C VAL A 70 3.47 4.79 8.25
N THR A 71 2.97 3.56 8.41
CA THR A 71 3.70 2.45 9.03
C THR A 71 4.27 1.55 7.94
N ALA A 72 5.58 1.42 7.92
CA ALA A 72 6.32 0.62 6.94
C ALA A 72 6.70 -0.74 7.51
N VAL A 73 6.31 -1.83 6.82
CA VAL A 73 6.66 -3.20 7.21
C VAL A 73 7.80 -3.71 6.34
N THR A 74 8.87 -4.19 6.98
CA THR A 74 10.04 -4.75 6.28
C THR A 74 10.64 -5.92 7.06
N GLY A 75 11.28 -6.86 6.36
CA GLY A 75 12.13 -7.89 6.98
C GLY A 75 13.61 -7.47 7.07
N LYS A 76 13.92 -6.22 6.78
CA LYS A 76 15.30 -5.69 6.76
C LYS A 76 15.46 -4.59 7.80
N ASP A 77 15.76 -4.95 9.05
CA ASP A 77 15.89 -4.01 10.16
C ASP A 77 16.92 -2.91 9.90
N SER A 78 18.01 -3.24 9.20
CA SER A 78 19.03 -2.27 8.78
C SER A 78 18.53 -1.17 7.83
N LYS A 79 17.30 -1.27 7.33
CA LYS A 79 16.67 -0.27 6.46
C LYS A 79 15.66 0.63 7.19
N ALA A 80 15.56 0.54 8.51
CA ALA A 80 14.62 1.34 9.30
C ALA A 80 14.84 2.85 9.09
N ASP A 81 16.08 3.32 9.20
CA ASP A 81 16.39 4.75 9.03
C ASP A 81 16.16 5.23 7.60
N TYR A 82 16.46 4.39 6.61
CA TYR A 82 16.10 4.67 5.22
C TYR A 82 14.57 4.85 5.06
N LEU A 83 13.75 3.97 5.59
CA LEU A 83 12.30 4.10 5.52
C LEU A 83 11.78 5.34 6.24
N LYS A 84 12.35 5.68 7.40
CA LYS A 84 12.04 6.95 8.10
C LYS A 84 12.42 8.16 7.26
N SER A 85 13.56 8.15 6.58
CA SER A 85 13.98 9.24 5.68
C SER A 85 13.05 9.41 4.46
N LEU A 86 12.34 8.35 4.06
CA LEU A 86 11.29 8.41 3.03
C LEU A 86 9.94 8.96 3.57
N GLY A 87 9.81 9.10 4.89
CA GLY A 87 8.61 9.61 5.54
C GLY A 87 7.78 8.58 6.31
N ALA A 88 8.29 7.37 6.53
CA ALA A 88 7.63 6.42 7.42
C ALA A 88 7.67 6.93 8.87
N LYS A 89 6.51 7.08 9.50
CA LYS A 89 6.39 7.45 10.92
C LYS A 89 6.81 6.31 11.83
N THR A 90 6.48 5.08 11.44
CA THR A 90 6.80 3.86 12.19
C THR A 90 7.35 2.81 11.24
N VAL A 91 8.32 2.03 11.70
CA VAL A 91 8.85 0.88 10.97
C VAL A 91 8.66 -0.36 11.84
N VAL A 92 8.09 -1.41 11.26
CA VAL A 92 7.75 -2.66 11.94
C VAL A 92 8.41 -3.83 11.22
N ASN A 93 8.94 -4.79 11.98
CA ASN A 93 9.48 -6.00 11.40
C ASN A 93 8.34 -6.88 10.86
N ARG A 94 8.51 -7.45 9.66
CA ARG A 94 7.51 -8.32 9.04
C ARG A 94 7.13 -9.55 9.87
N ALA A 95 8.01 -9.99 10.78
CA ALA A 95 7.75 -11.12 11.66
C ALA A 95 6.50 -10.90 12.54
N GLU A 96 6.14 -9.64 12.83
CA GLU A 96 4.91 -9.33 13.57
C GLU A 96 3.64 -9.67 12.78
N PHE A 97 3.74 -9.74 11.45
CA PHE A 97 2.67 -10.09 10.53
C PHE A 97 2.78 -11.52 9.97
N ASP A 98 3.90 -12.22 10.18
CA ASP A 98 4.15 -13.56 9.63
C ASP A 98 3.68 -14.64 10.62
N LYS A 99 2.41 -14.59 10.98
CA LYS A 99 1.73 -15.51 11.89
C LYS A 99 0.34 -15.83 11.35
N ASP A 100 -0.31 -16.86 11.89
CA ASP A 100 -1.68 -17.17 11.50
C ASP A 100 -2.62 -16.03 11.90
N PRO A 101 -3.46 -15.53 10.98
CA PRO A 101 -4.34 -14.42 11.27
C PRO A 101 -5.47 -14.84 12.20
N ARG A 102 -5.91 -13.94 13.06
CA ARG A 102 -7.16 -14.08 13.80
C ARG A 102 -8.35 -13.93 12.86
N LEU A 103 -9.53 -14.32 13.31
CA LEU A 103 -10.78 -14.07 12.58
C LEU A 103 -11.01 -12.55 12.40
N ILE A 104 -10.69 -11.77 13.43
CA ILE A 104 -10.68 -10.30 13.44
C ILE A 104 -9.68 -9.83 14.50
N ASP A 105 -9.04 -8.70 14.30
CA ASP A 105 -8.07 -8.13 15.25
C ASP A 105 -8.36 -6.64 15.46
N LYS A 106 -7.55 -5.99 16.33
CA LYS A 106 -7.67 -4.56 16.58
C LYS A 106 -7.57 -3.78 15.27
N ALA A 107 -8.53 -2.93 15.02
CA ALA A 107 -8.56 -2.06 13.86
C ALA A 107 -7.49 -0.95 14.01
N LEU A 108 -6.57 -0.85 13.05
CA LEU A 108 -5.41 0.03 13.09
C LEU A 108 -5.25 0.85 11.81
N TRP A 109 -5.62 0.30 10.64
CA TRP A 109 -5.27 0.85 9.34
C TRP A 109 -6.49 1.30 8.56
N ASP A 110 -6.52 2.55 8.13
CA ASP A 110 -7.54 3.09 7.23
C ASP A 110 -7.28 2.70 5.78
N GLY A 111 -6.00 2.45 5.46
CA GLY A 111 -5.56 1.98 4.17
C GLY A 111 -4.34 1.07 4.27
N VAL A 112 -4.19 0.18 3.30
CA VAL A 112 -3.04 -0.72 3.19
C VAL A 112 -2.55 -0.74 1.74
N VAL A 113 -1.23 -0.64 1.55
CA VAL A 113 -0.59 -0.99 0.28
C VAL A 113 0.18 -2.29 0.51
N ASP A 114 -0.29 -3.37 -0.12
CA ASP A 114 0.35 -4.67 0.01
C ASP A 114 1.10 -5.08 -1.26
N THR A 115 2.38 -5.44 -1.05
CA THR A 115 3.27 -5.94 -2.09
C THR A 115 3.75 -7.36 -1.83
N VAL A 116 3.27 -8.01 -0.77
CA VAL A 116 3.88 -9.23 -0.22
C VAL A 116 2.96 -10.44 -0.34
N GLY A 117 1.66 -10.27 -0.05
CA GLY A 117 0.70 -11.39 -0.02
C GLY A 117 0.80 -12.26 1.24
N GLY A 118 0.18 -13.43 1.20
CA GLY A 118 0.24 -14.45 2.23
C GLY A 118 -0.26 -14.04 3.60
N LYS A 119 0.39 -14.56 4.64
CA LYS A 119 0.06 -14.27 6.04
C LYS A 119 0.17 -12.78 6.37
N ILE A 120 1.10 -12.07 5.74
CA ILE A 120 1.31 -10.62 5.96
C ILE A 120 0.08 -9.86 5.51
N LEU A 121 -0.42 -10.13 4.30
CA LEU A 121 -1.67 -9.55 3.80
C LEU A 121 -2.86 -9.97 4.65
N ALA A 122 -2.96 -11.25 5.03
CA ALA A 122 -4.06 -11.74 5.86
C ALA A 122 -4.14 -11.03 7.22
N ASN A 123 -2.99 -10.78 7.88
CA ASN A 123 -2.93 -10.00 9.11
C ASN A 123 -3.27 -8.52 8.89
N ALA A 124 -2.85 -7.92 7.78
CA ALA A 124 -3.25 -6.56 7.42
C ALA A 124 -4.77 -6.44 7.23
N ILE A 125 -5.40 -7.44 6.59
CA ILE A 125 -6.86 -7.51 6.39
C ILE A 125 -7.61 -7.45 7.72
N VAL A 126 -7.27 -8.32 8.67
CA VAL A 126 -7.99 -8.40 9.96
C VAL A 126 -7.75 -7.19 10.87
N GLN A 127 -6.72 -6.38 10.58
CA GLN A 127 -6.39 -5.15 11.29
C GLN A 127 -6.86 -3.88 10.58
N THR A 128 -7.57 -4.00 9.45
CA THR A 128 -8.08 -2.85 8.71
C THR A 128 -9.33 -2.27 9.38
N ASN A 129 -9.40 -0.95 9.46
CA ASN A 129 -10.53 -0.18 10.00
C ASN A 129 -11.78 -0.31 9.12
N SER A 130 -12.94 0.07 9.68
CA SER A 130 -14.20 0.11 8.93
C SER A 130 -14.05 0.93 7.65
N ASN A 131 -14.56 0.37 6.55
CA ASN A 131 -14.48 0.92 5.20
C ASN A 131 -13.05 1.13 4.66
N GLY A 132 -12.04 0.57 5.31
CA GLY A 132 -10.66 0.66 4.86
C GLY A 132 -10.44 0.02 3.49
N ILE A 133 -9.44 0.53 2.77
CA ILE A 133 -9.08 0.04 1.43
C ILE A 133 -7.70 -0.60 1.47
N ILE A 134 -7.63 -1.81 0.94
CA ILE A 134 -6.39 -2.58 0.81
C ILE A 134 -6.06 -2.68 -0.67
N ALA A 135 -5.04 -1.95 -1.11
CA ALA A 135 -4.51 -1.97 -2.46
C ALA A 135 -3.47 -3.10 -2.58
N VAL A 136 -3.79 -4.16 -3.31
CA VAL A 136 -2.91 -5.32 -3.50
C VAL A 136 -2.24 -5.22 -4.85
N CYS A 137 -0.91 -5.18 -4.87
CA CYS A 137 -0.13 -5.00 -6.09
C CYS A 137 1.08 -5.92 -6.21
N GLY A 138 1.25 -6.88 -5.30
CA GLY A 138 2.35 -7.81 -5.36
C GLY A 138 2.13 -9.07 -4.51
N ASN A 139 3.01 -10.03 -4.71
CA ASN A 139 2.96 -11.37 -4.14
C ASN A 139 4.38 -11.87 -3.81
N ALA A 140 5.24 -10.97 -3.30
CA ALA A 140 6.66 -11.26 -3.09
C ALA A 140 6.94 -12.46 -2.15
N ASN A 141 5.96 -12.84 -1.32
CA ASN A 141 6.04 -14.02 -0.47
C ASN A 141 5.30 -15.22 -1.11
N THR A 142 4.02 -15.05 -1.46
CA THR A 142 3.19 -16.12 -2.03
C THR A 142 1.98 -15.56 -2.75
N ASN A 143 1.41 -16.34 -3.68
CA ASN A 143 0.15 -16.06 -4.36
C ASN A 143 -1.07 -16.46 -3.52
N GLU A 144 -0.88 -17.23 -2.46
CA GLU A 144 -1.96 -17.72 -1.62
C GLU A 144 -2.41 -16.64 -0.64
N LEU A 145 -3.71 -16.58 -0.39
CA LEU A 145 -4.32 -15.73 0.62
C LEU A 145 -5.29 -16.56 1.45
N ASN A 146 -4.86 -16.96 2.64
CA ASN A 146 -5.73 -17.64 3.59
C ASN A 146 -6.36 -16.60 4.53
N THR A 147 -7.63 -16.28 4.31
CA THR A 147 -8.39 -15.30 5.07
C THR A 147 -9.85 -15.75 5.21
N ASN A 148 -10.67 -14.97 5.91
CA ASN A 148 -12.10 -15.22 6.09
C ASN A 148 -12.93 -13.98 5.73
N VAL A 149 -14.24 -14.16 5.60
CA VAL A 149 -15.16 -13.07 5.16
C VAL A 149 -15.53 -12.09 6.28
N ILE A 150 -15.21 -12.39 7.54
CA ILE A 150 -15.65 -11.61 8.71
C ILE A 150 -15.21 -10.14 8.64
N PRO A 151 -13.93 -9.79 8.36
CA PRO A 151 -13.52 -8.39 8.24
C PRO A 151 -14.26 -7.65 7.13
N PHE A 152 -14.56 -8.31 6.03
CA PHE A 152 -15.31 -7.74 4.91
C PHE A 152 -16.75 -7.45 5.30
N MET A 153 -17.43 -8.39 5.96
CA MET A 153 -18.82 -8.23 6.38
C MET A 153 -19.00 -7.22 7.51
N LEU A 154 -18.16 -7.30 8.55
CA LEU A 154 -18.33 -6.48 9.75
C LEU A 154 -17.77 -5.07 9.62
N ARG A 155 -16.74 -4.87 8.76
CA ARG A 155 -16.07 -3.58 8.60
C ARG A 155 -16.18 -3.00 7.20
N GLY A 156 -16.85 -3.68 6.26
CA GLY A 156 -17.02 -3.17 4.90
C GLY A 156 -15.71 -2.88 4.17
N ILE A 157 -14.62 -3.54 4.55
CA ILE A 157 -13.30 -3.33 3.94
C ILE A 157 -13.31 -3.73 2.47
N LYS A 158 -12.41 -3.15 1.70
CA LYS A 158 -12.27 -3.40 0.26
C LYS A 158 -10.88 -3.93 -0.05
N LEU A 159 -10.81 -5.11 -0.64
CA LEU A 159 -9.59 -5.67 -1.19
C LEU A 159 -9.55 -5.35 -2.69
N TRP A 160 -8.63 -4.49 -3.11
CA TRP A 160 -8.60 -3.96 -4.47
C TRP A 160 -7.28 -4.31 -5.17
N GLY A 161 -7.35 -5.13 -6.21
CA GLY A 161 -6.20 -5.47 -7.06
C GLY A 161 -5.77 -4.28 -7.93
N MET A 162 -4.49 -3.94 -7.89
CA MET A 162 -3.89 -2.83 -8.66
C MET A 162 -3.31 -3.35 -9.98
N ASP A 163 -4.15 -3.48 -11.00
CA ASP A 163 -3.70 -3.83 -12.35
C ASP A 163 -3.09 -2.62 -13.06
N SER A 164 -1.81 -2.40 -12.82
CA SER A 164 -1.05 -1.34 -13.48
C SER A 164 -0.63 -1.70 -14.91
N ALA A 165 -0.60 -2.98 -15.27
CA ALA A 165 -0.18 -3.45 -16.58
C ALA A 165 -1.22 -3.11 -17.66
N ASN A 166 -2.50 -3.40 -17.38
CA ASN A 166 -3.60 -3.18 -18.32
C ASN A 166 -4.29 -1.82 -18.14
N CYS A 167 -3.71 -0.92 -17.36
CA CYS A 167 -4.27 0.40 -17.13
C CYS A 167 -4.27 1.23 -18.41
N SER A 168 -5.42 1.79 -18.79
CA SER A 168 -5.56 2.61 -19.99
C SER A 168 -4.72 3.90 -19.89
N ILE A 169 -4.32 4.45 -21.06
CA ILE A 169 -3.57 5.73 -21.11
C ILE A 169 -4.33 6.83 -20.40
N LYS A 170 -5.63 6.96 -20.63
CA LYS A 170 -6.47 7.98 -19.99
C LYS A 170 -6.38 7.95 -18.46
N ARG A 171 -6.29 6.76 -17.86
CA ARG A 171 -6.09 6.61 -16.41
C ARG A 171 -4.65 6.84 -15.95
N ARG A 172 -3.68 6.75 -16.87
CA ARG A 172 -2.26 7.02 -16.55
C ARG A 172 -1.92 8.50 -16.56
N GLU A 173 -2.71 9.30 -17.28
CA GLU A 173 -2.54 10.76 -17.40
C GLU A 173 -3.29 11.54 -16.31
N PHE A 174 -4.17 10.87 -15.57
CA PHE A 174 -4.89 11.44 -14.43
C PHE A 174 -4.00 11.42 -13.18
#